data_c7b561c26bf65b4ee81090d4ad0a10bc
#
_entry.id   c7b561c26bf65b4ee81090d4ad0a10bc
#
_cell.length_a   1.000
_cell.length_b   1.000
_cell.length_c   1.000
_cell.angle_alpha   90.00
_cell.angle_beta   90.00
_cell.angle_gamma   90.00
#
_symmetry.space_group_name_H-M   'P 1'
#
loop_
_entity.id
_entity.type
_entity.pdbx_description
1 polymer ?
#
loop_
_entity_poly.entity_id
_entity_poly.type
_entity_poly.pdbx_seq_one_letter_code
_entity_poly.pdbx_strand_id
1 'polypeptide(L)'
;MIFKKNIYVKHFLSLFILASCSSTSLNLISTSYESHTKVHMRDAEDISAYNAFFKNDLQKIQDIIDNQKVSQRELRDLKLLKRNYQKILSKNKYQIELNPRQKFSKELIELIYQSNLPINISWDESKQNIIPENLLQSKIEGFCASLYEDSIFAINKEISASPGAILVIFSEEYASMIKNIKSTNSKIYSVKYDSSNFQEFSGEILGINFSKSRYKRISNLNPNQIMNFKPRSRSDIKQIVMLLRPQEYKAMIPSLRYHGGNQFKYLNFISSLQDLNNPLQLLDYEDSHAPISTFLSRKIQNDDSTSMESFLEYGVLSEWLLNQVFKEAGVQSATVNGATGTIFYNSSSCNTREISLQKISSDLFST
;
A
#
# COMPACT_ATOMS: atom_id res chain seq x y z
N MET A 1 6.71 30.71 32.79
CA MET A 1 5.64 30.92 31.80
C MET A 1 5.38 29.61 31.12
N ILE A 2 4.41 28.96 31.50
CA ILE A 2 4.09 27.56 31.72
C ILE A 2 2.81 27.29 30.94
N PHE A 3 2.75 26.08 30.35
CA PHE A 3 1.57 25.43 29.79
C PHE A 3 0.93 25.94 28.50
N LYS A 4 1.25 25.23 27.40
CA LYS A 4 0.30 24.84 26.35
C LYS A 4 0.89 23.73 25.46
N LYS A 5 0.83 22.48 25.94
CA LYS A 5 1.15 21.30 25.09
C LYS A 5 0.54 20.01 25.68
N ASN A 6 -0.78 19.96 25.84
CA ASN A 6 -1.39 18.72 26.34
C ASN A 6 -2.85 18.49 25.88
N ILE A 7 -3.23 18.93 24.69
CA ILE A 7 -4.60 18.74 24.21
C ILE A 7 -4.71 17.65 23.10
N TYR A 8 -3.64 17.36 22.38
CA TYR A 8 -3.73 16.46 21.23
C TYR A 8 -3.69 14.95 21.55
N VAL A 9 -3.17 14.55 22.70
CA VAL A 9 -3.06 13.12 23.08
C VAL A 9 -4.38 12.52 23.56
N LYS A 10 -5.29 13.33 24.10
CA LYS A 10 -6.56 12.80 24.65
C LYS A 10 -7.60 12.44 23.59
N HIS A 11 -7.53 13.00 22.39
CA HIS A 11 -8.49 12.68 21.33
C HIS A 11 -8.12 11.45 20.51
N PHE A 12 -6.84 11.06 20.50
CA PHE A 12 -6.40 9.86 19.77
C PHE A 12 -6.81 8.55 20.46
N LEU A 13 -6.91 8.56 21.81
CA LEU A 13 -7.31 7.39 22.58
C LEU A 13 -8.83 7.12 22.55
N SER A 14 -9.65 8.14 22.30
CA SER A 14 -11.11 8.01 22.32
C SER A 14 -11.70 7.48 20.99
N LEU A 15 -10.98 7.59 19.89
CA LEU A 15 -11.48 7.12 18.57
C LEU A 15 -11.36 5.60 18.38
N PHE A 16 -10.43 4.94 19.09
CA PHE A 16 -10.26 3.49 18.97
C PHE A 16 -11.27 2.67 19.83
N ILE A 17 -11.90 3.29 20.82
CA ILE A 17 -12.88 2.60 21.69
C ILE A 17 -14.28 2.55 21.06
N LEU A 18 -14.56 3.40 20.06
CA LEU A 18 -15.89 3.45 19.42
C LEU A 18 -16.06 2.51 18.23
N ALA A 19 -14.99 1.88 17.75
CA ALA A 19 -15.08 0.91 16.65
C ALA A 19 -15.56 -0.49 17.07
N SER A 20 -15.77 -0.72 18.38
CA SER A 20 -16.20 -2.03 18.91
C SER A 20 -17.71 -2.18 19.15
N CYS A 21 -18.51 -1.15 18.90
CA CYS A 21 -19.97 -1.21 19.12
C CYS A 21 -20.74 -0.49 18.01
N SER A 22 -20.95 -1.16 16.88
CA SER A 22 -22.12 -0.93 16.04
C SER A 22 -22.44 -2.16 15.18
N SER A 23 -23.04 -3.16 15.81
CA SER A 23 -23.86 -4.12 15.10
C SER A 23 -25.20 -3.48 14.75
N THR A 24 -25.29 -2.74 13.68
CA THR A 24 -26.56 -2.40 13.07
C THR A 24 -26.93 -3.51 12.10
N SER A 25 -27.92 -4.30 12.50
CA SER A 25 -28.62 -5.24 11.65
C SER A 25 -29.30 -4.50 10.50
N LEU A 26 -28.71 -4.54 9.33
CA LEU A 26 -29.39 -4.21 8.07
C LEU A 26 -29.99 -5.49 7.50
N ASN A 27 -31.32 -5.59 7.64
CA ASN A 27 -32.14 -6.53 6.87
C ASN A 27 -32.05 -6.17 5.38
N LEU A 28 -31.24 -6.92 4.64
CA LEU A 28 -31.25 -6.93 3.18
C LEU A 28 -31.84 -8.24 2.68
N ILE A 29 -33.02 -8.12 2.12
CA ILE A 29 -33.79 -9.13 1.42
C ILE A 29 -32.97 -9.64 0.21
N SER A 30 -32.83 -10.95 0.16
CA SER A 30 -32.49 -11.83 -0.96
C SER A 30 -31.94 -11.21 -2.24
N THR A 31 -30.66 -11.40 -2.50
CA THR A 31 -30.15 -11.67 -3.84
C THR A 31 -28.82 -12.43 -3.77
N SER A 32 -28.79 -13.56 -4.45
CA SER A 32 -27.68 -14.38 -4.92
C SER A 32 -26.69 -14.98 -3.90
N TYR A 33 -26.48 -16.27 -4.08
CA TYR A 33 -25.56 -17.17 -3.37
C TYR A 33 -24.10 -16.68 -3.32
N GLU A 34 -23.70 -15.77 -4.18
CA GLU A 34 -22.35 -15.18 -4.22
C GLU A 34 -22.10 -14.11 -3.14
N SER A 35 -23.15 -13.45 -2.65
CA SER A 35 -22.96 -12.35 -1.68
C SER A 35 -22.63 -12.87 -0.26
N HIS A 36 -23.12 -14.04 0.11
CA HIS A 36 -22.89 -14.59 1.46
C HIS A 36 -21.47 -15.11 1.65
N THR A 37 -20.88 -15.73 0.63
CA THR A 37 -19.49 -16.20 0.68
C THR A 37 -18.49 -15.04 0.78
N LYS A 38 -18.73 -13.93 0.08
CA LYS A 38 -17.87 -12.74 0.15
C LYS A 38 -17.91 -12.05 1.52
N VAL A 39 -19.06 -12.04 2.20
CA VAL A 39 -19.20 -11.48 3.54
C VAL A 39 -18.41 -12.29 4.57
N HIS A 40 -18.50 -13.61 4.53
CA HIS A 40 -17.76 -14.47 5.46
C HIS A 40 -16.24 -14.43 5.26
N MET A 41 -15.76 -14.31 4.02
CA MET A 41 -14.33 -14.15 3.76
C MET A 41 -13.83 -12.78 4.23
N ARG A 42 -14.61 -11.70 4.09
CA ARG A 42 -14.26 -10.39 4.65
C ARG A 42 -14.08 -10.45 6.16
N ASP A 43 -14.99 -11.10 6.88
CA ASP A 43 -14.88 -11.23 8.35
C ASP A 43 -13.61 -12.00 8.75
N ALA A 44 -13.24 -13.04 8.03
CA ALA A 44 -12.01 -13.79 8.27
C ALA A 44 -10.76 -13.00 7.88
N GLU A 45 -10.81 -12.21 6.81
CA GLU A 45 -9.75 -11.30 6.40
C GLU A 45 -9.54 -10.19 7.44
N ASP A 46 -10.61 -9.65 8.01
CA ASP A 46 -10.53 -8.63 9.05
C ASP A 46 -9.87 -9.18 10.33
N ILE A 47 -10.22 -10.41 10.74
CA ILE A 47 -9.54 -11.09 11.85
C ILE A 47 -8.05 -11.29 11.55
N SER A 48 -7.70 -11.71 10.34
CA SER A 48 -6.30 -11.95 9.95
C SER A 48 -5.47 -10.68 9.81
N ALA A 49 -6.09 -9.55 9.52
CA ALA A 49 -5.43 -8.26 9.36
C ALA A 49 -5.17 -7.53 10.69
N TYR A 50 -5.87 -7.91 11.75
CA TYR A 50 -5.72 -7.30 13.07
C TYR A 50 -4.59 -7.95 13.86
N ASN A 51 -3.69 -7.14 14.38
CA ASN A 51 -2.65 -7.60 15.31
C ASN A 51 -3.18 -7.77 16.74
N ALA A 52 -4.47 -7.55 16.98
CA ALA A 52 -5.13 -7.80 18.24
C ALA A 52 -5.78 -9.19 18.25
N PHE A 53 -5.47 -9.99 19.28
CA PHE A 53 -5.88 -11.39 19.36
C PHE A 53 -6.89 -11.59 20.49
N PHE A 54 -8.16 -11.80 20.13
CA PHE A 54 -9.24 -12.02 21.08
C PHE A 54 -9.73 -13.46 21.05
N LYS A 55 -10.04 -14.02 22.23
CA LYS A 55 -10.60 -15.38 22.31
C LYS A 55 -11.92 -15.53 21.55
N ASN A 56 -12.73 -14.48 21.51
CA ASN A 56 -14.00 -14.47 20.78
C ASN A 56 -13.83 -14.61 19.27
N ASP A 57 -12.65 -14.28 18.71
CA ASP A 57 -12.39 -14.45 17.28
C ASP A 57 -12.27 -15.93 16.89
N LEU A 58 -11.80 -16.78 17.80
CA LEU A 58 -11.83 -18.24 17.58
C LEU A 58 -13.25 -18.76 17.37
N GLN A 59 -14.23 -18.23 18.13
CA GLN A 59 -15.63 -18.60 17.94
C GLN A 59 -16.14 -18.11 16.59
N LYS A 60 -15.87 -16.87 16.21
CA LYS A 60 -16.24 -16.34 14.89
C LYS A 60 -15.67 -17.17 13.75
N ILE A 61 -14.37 -17.52 13.81
CA ILE A 61 -13.74 -18.40 12.81
C ILE A 61 -14.43 -19.77 12.77
N GLN A 62 -14.79 -20.34 13.93
CA GLN A 62 -15.51 -21.60 13.99
C GLN A 62 -16.89 -21.49 13.36
N ASP A 63 -17.63 -20.43 13.68
CA ASP A 63 -18.97 -20.20 13.13
C ASP A 63 -18.95 -20.08 11.58
N ILE A 64 -17.92 -19.43 11.03
CA ILE A 64 -17.69 -19.36 9.58
C ILE A 64 -17.44 -20.76 8.99
N ILE A 65 -16.61 -21.58 9.65
CA ILE A 65 -16.30 -22.95 9.22
C ILE A 65 -17.56 -23.83 9.23
N ASP A 66 -18.40 -23.71 10.26
CA ASP A 66 -19.57 -24.56 10.47
C ASP A 66 -20.74 -24.22 9.54
N ASN A 67 -20.79 -22.98 9.03
CA ASN A 67 -21.81 -22.56 8.06
C ASN A 67 -21.73 -23.27 6.70
N GLN A 68 -20.71 -24.08 6.43
CA GLN A 68 -20.51 -24.96 5.25
C GLN A 68 -20.73 -24.33 3.87
N LYS A 69 -20.81 -22.99 3.80
CA LYS A 69 -21.05 -22.25 2.55
C LYS A 69 -19.73 -21.79 1.86
N VAL A 70 -18.59 -22.27 2.37
CA VAL A 70 -17.26 -21.94 1.86
C VAL A 70 -16.73 -23.02 0.93
N SER A 71 -15.92 -22.63 -0.04
CA SER A 71 -15.25 -23.59 -0.93
C SER A 71 -14.25 -24.47 -0.17
N GLN A 72 -13.88 -25.62 -0.75
CA GLN A 72 -12.88 -26.52 -0.16
C GLN A 72 -11.51 -25.85 0.07
N ARG A 73 -11.15 -24.87 -0.75
CA ARG A 73 -9.91 -24.09 -0.59
C ARG A 73 -10.03 -23.17 0.61
N GLU A 74 -11.08 -22.37 0.67
CA GLU A 74 -11.36 -21.43 1.78
C GLU A 74 -11.48 -22.19 3.11
N LEU A 75 -12.12 -23.34 3.13
CA LEU A 75 -12.24 -24.17 4.33
C LEU A 75 -10.86 -24.61 4.86
N ARG A 76 -9.90 -24.93 3.97
CA ARG A 76 -8.52 -25.24 4.39
C ARG A 76 -7.83 -24.04 4.99
N ASP A 77 -7.99 -22.87 4.36
CA ASP A 77 -7.37 -21.62 4.81
C ASP A 77 -7.94 -21.18 6.16
N LEU A 78 -9.26 -21.28 6.36
CA LEU A 78 -9.93 -21.02 7.65
C LEU A 78 -9.49 -21.98 8.76
N LYS A 79 -9.35 -23.27 8.45
CA LYS A 79 -8.82 -24.26 9.42
C LYS A 79 -7.37 -23.96 9.80
N LEU A 80 -6.55 -23.52 8.86
CA LEU A 80 -5.18 -23.08 9.13
C LEU A 80 -5.17 -21.82 9.99
N LEU A 81 -5.98 -20.81 9.67
CA LEU A 81 -6.15 -19.60 10.45
C LEU A 81 -6.54 -19.92 11.89
N LYS A 82 -7.58 -20.75 12.09
CA LYS A 82 -8.00 -21.19 13.43
C LYS A 82 -6.87 -21.85 14.21
N ARG A 83 -6.13 -22.76 13.59
CA ARG A 83 -5.00 -23.46 14.22
C ARG A 83 -3.91 -22.47 14.65
N ASN A 84 -3.57 -21.54 13.78
CA ASN A 84 -2.56 -20.52 14.08
C ASN A 84 -3.02 -19.61 15.23
N TYR A 85 -4.27 -19.20 15.22
CA TYR A 85 -4.88 -18.40 16.28
C TYR A 85 -4.87 -19.12 17.64
N GLN A 86 -5.21 -20.42 17.66
CA GLN A 86 -5.13 -21.25 18.84
C GLN A 86 -3.70 -21.31 19.40
N LYS A 87 -2.69 -21.51 18.54
CA LYS A 87 -1.27 -21.52 18.95
C LYS A 87 -0.89 -20.20 19.61
N ILE A 88 -1.27 -19.06 19.00
CA ILE A 88 -0.97 -17.73 19.51
C ILE A 88 -1.62 -17.53 20.88
N LEU A 89 -2.91 -17.80 21.03
CA LEU A 89 -3.63 -17.60 22.28
C LEU A 89 -3.30 -18.60 23.39
N SER A 90 -2.72 -19.74 23.06
CA SER A 90 -2.31 -20.75 24.05
C SER A 90 -0.97 -20.44 24.72
N LYS A 91 -0.18 -19.52 24.17
CA LYS A 91 1.10 -19.15 24.74
C LYS A 91 0.93 -18.22 25.94
N ASN A 92 1.55 -18.58 27.05
CA ASN A 92 1.42 -17.84 28.30
C ASN A 92 2.33 -16.61 28.40
N LYS A 93 3.37 -16.54 27.59
CA LYS A 93 4.35 -15.45 27.60
C LYS A 93 5.08 -15.37 26.27
N TYR A 94 5.19 -14.13 25.78
CA TYR A 94 6.05 -13.75 24.66
C TYR A 94 7.21 -12.92 25.17
N GLN A 95 8.40 -13.03 24.54
CA GLN A 95 9.56 -12.25 24.90
C GLN A 95 10.04 -11.44 23.71
N ILE A 96 9.98 -10.10 23.80
CA ILE A 96 10.50 -9.20 22.77
C ILE A 96 11.61 -8.35 23.38
N GLU A 97 12.76 -8.34 22.72
CA GLU A 97 13.90 -7.54 23.15
C GLU A 97 14.00 -6.30 22.28
N LEU A 98 14.02 -5.12 22.89
CA LEU A 98 14.06 -3.84 22.22
C LEU A 98 15.21 -2.97 22.73
N ASN A 99 15.78 -2.15 21.85
CA ASN A 99 16.64 -1.06 22.26
C ASN A 99 15.76 0.15 22.65
N PRO A 100 15.87 0.70 23.87
CA PRO A 100 15.04 1.81 24.31
C PRO A 100 15.27 3.10 23.52
N ARG A 101 16.42 3.23 22.85
CA ARG A 101 16.80 4.42 22.08
C ARG A 101 16.41 4.36 20.60
N GLN A 102 15.79 3.26 20.12
CA GLN A 102 15.36 3.18 18.74
C GLN A 102 14.19 4.13 18.45
N LYS A 103 14.13 4.65 17.23
CA LYS A 103 13.19 5.70 16.79
C LYS A 103 11.71 5.39 17.09
N PHE A 104 11.28 4.14 16.94
CA PHE A 104 9.88 3.71 16.99
C PHE A 104 9.50 2.97 18.29
N SER A 105 10.25 3.17 19.38
CA SER A 105 9.99 2.45 20.65
C SER A 105 8.60 2.72 21.21
N LYS A 106 8.09 3.93 21.09
CA LYS A 106 6.78 4.32 21.59
C LYS A 106 5.65 3.66 20.80
N GLU A 107 5.74 3.70 19.51
CA GLU A 107 4.78 3.09 18.59
C GLU A 107 4.71 1.56 18.77
N LEU A 108 5.87 0.93 19.00
CA LEU A 108 5.95 -0.49 19.33
C LEU A 108 5.28 -0.85 20.65
N ILE A 109 5.47 -0.03 21.70
CA ILE A 109 4.81 -0.24 22.98
C ILE A 109 3.29 -0.14 22.81
N GLU A 110 2.80 0.83 22.04
CA GLU A 110 1.37 0.98 21.75
C GLU A 110 0.83 -0.26 21.00
N LEU A 111 1.54 -0.73 19.99
CA LEU A 111 1.17 -1.95 19.25
C LEU A 111 1.14 -3.20 20.13
N ILE A 112 2.14 -3.36 21.00
CA ILE A 112 2.22 -4.48 21.94
C ILE A 112 1.02 -4.44 22.89
N TYR A 113 0.69 -3.27 23.42
CA TYR A 113 -0.48 -3.09 24.29
C TYR A 113 -1.79 -3.42 23.58
N GLN A 114 -1.93 -3.01 22.32
CA GLN A 114 -3.12 -3.28 21.50
C GLN A 114 -3.25 -4.74 21.09
N SER A 115 -2.14 -5.49 21.05
CA SER A 115 -2.16 -6.90 20.64
C SER A 115 -2.95 -7.83 21.54
N ASN A 116 -3.24 -7.43 22.78
CA ASN A 116 -3.87 -8.28 23.83
C ASN A 116 -3.12 -9.57 24.14
N LEU A 117 -1.83 -9.62 23.85
CA LEU A 117 -0.98 -10.77 24.12
C LEU A 117 -0.11 -10.51 25.34
N PRO A 118 0.25 -11.56 26.11
CA PRO A 118 1.12 -11.45 27.27
C PRO A 118 2.59 -11.24 26.85
N ILE A 119 2.91 -10.09 26.25
CA ILE A 119 4.22 -9.76 25.75
C ILE A 119 5.02 -9.05 26.82
N ASN A 120 6.18 -9.60 27.16
CA ASN A 120 7.19 -8.98 27.99
C ASN A 120 8.27 -8.33 27.13
N ILE A 121 8.54 -7.06 27.38
CA ILE A 121 9.64 -6.34 26.76
C ILE A 121 10.84 -6.41 27.67
N SER A 122 11.97 -6.88 27.13
CA SER A 122 13.28 -6.71 27.73
C SER A 122 14.04 -5.59 27.01
N TRP A 123 14.61 -4.69 27.80
CA TRP A 123 15.36 -3.55 27.28
C TRP A 123 16.85 -3.85 27.29
N ASP A 124 17.51 -3.72 26.15
CA ASP A 124 18.95 -3.91 26.00
C ASP A 124 19.55 -2.78 25.15
N GLU A 125 20.25 -1.86 25.79
CA GLU A 125 20.92 -0.74 25.11
C GLU A 125 22.11 -1.16 24.27
N SER A 126 22.68 -2.34 24.50
CA SER A 126 23.81 -2.86 23.74
C SER A 126 23.41 -3.45 22.39
N LYS A 127 22.15 -3.74 22.21
CA LYS A 127 21.63 -4.26 20.93
C LYS A 127 21.61 -3.20 19.85
N GLN A 128 21.97 -3.60 18.65
CA GLN A 128 21.73 -2.80 17.47
C GLN A 128 20.23 -2.56 17.30
N ASN A 129 19.88 -1.40 16.76
CA ASN A 129 18.50 -1.09 16.43
C ASN A 129 17.95 -2.16 15.45
N ILE A 130 17.02 -2.97 15.93
CA ILE A 130 16.38 -4.04 15.14
C ILE A 130 15.50 -3.39 14.05
N ILE A 131 14.97 -2.21 14.34
CA ILE A 131 14.10 -1.46 13.45
C ILE A 131 14.92 -0.29 12.86
N PRO A 132 15.07 -0.24 11.55
CA PRO A 132 15.83 0.81 10.88
C PRO A 132 15.12 2.16 10.97
N GLU A 133 15.89 3.25 10.94
CA GLU A 133 15.33 4.62 10.97
C GLU A 133 14.46 4.93 9.75
N ASN A 134 14.86 4.45 8.57
CA ASN A 134 14.12 4.58 7.32
C ASN A 134 13.28 3.32 7.07
N LEU A 135 12.22 3.18 7.82
CA LEU A 135 11.42 1.94 7.92
C LEU A 135 10.85 1.46 6.58
N LEU A 136 10.38 2.36 5.73
CA LEU A 136 9.77 2.02 4.45
C LEU A 136 10.79 1.61 3.39
N GLN A 137 12.00 2.21 3.45
CA GLN A 137 13.07 1.96 2.48
C GLN A 137 13.95 0.76 2.85
N SER A 138 14.02 0.47 4.13
CA SER A 138 14.92 -0.56 4.66
C SER A 138 14.20 -1.88 4.84
N LYS A 139 14.96 -2.96 4.64
CA LYS A 139 14.48 -4.30 4.96
C LYS A 139 14.43 -4.50 6.47
N ILE A 140 13.29 -4.91 6.97
CA ILE A 140 13.11 -5.26 8.39
C ILE A 140 13.34 -6.75 8.64
N GLU A 141 13.65 -7.10 9.88
CA GLU A 141 13.87 -8.49 10.28
C GLU A 141 12.66 -9.37 9.94
N GLY A 142 12.94 -10.51 9.34
CA GLY A 142 11.93 -11.51 8.95
C GLY A 142 11.33 -11.31 7.57
N PHE A 143 11.55 -10.19 6.88
CA PHE A 143 11.05 -9.95 5.52
C PHE A 143 12.12 -10.12 4.45
N CYS A 144 11.74 -10.57 3.25
CA CYS A 144 12.64 -10.76 2.12
C CYS A 144 13.09 -9.45 1.49
N ALA A 145 12.22 -8.44 1.50
CA ALA A 145 12.39 -7.15 0.86
C ALA A 145 11.87 -6.00 1.73
N SER A 146 12.30 -4.78 1.43
CA SER A 146 11.70 -3.56 1.97
C SER A 146 10.36 -3.26 1.31
N LEU A 147 9.58 -2.35 1.88
CA LEU A 147 8.32 -1.91 1.27
C LEU A 147 8.55 -1.25 -0.09
N TYR A 148 9.66 -0.56 -0.25
CA TYR A 148 10.07 0.04 -1.53
C TYR A 148 10.33 -1.03 -2.59
N GLU A 149 11.08 -2.07 -2.26
CA GLU A 149 11.37 -3.18 -3.17
C GLU A 149 10.09 -3.95 -3.56
N ASP A 150 9.21 -4.21 -2.59
CA ASP A 150 7.91 -4.85 -2.83
C ASP A 150 7.02 -4.00 -3.75
N SER A 151 7.06 -2.66 -3.61
CA SER A 151 6.35 -1.74 -4.52
C SER A 151 6.89 -1.81 -5.95
N ILE A 152 8.21 -1.89 -6.13
CA ILE A 152 8.82 -2.11 -7.46
C ILE A 152 8.39 -3.46 -8.04
N PHE A 153 8.32 -4.50 -7.20
CA PHE A 153 7.85 -5.81 -7.65
C PHE A 153 6.40 -5.77 -8.14
N ALA A 154 5.52 -5.04 -7.42
CA ALA A 154 4.14 -4.82 -7.84
C ALA A 154 4.05 -4.09 -9.19
N ILE A 155 4.86 -3.04 -9.39
CA ILE A 155 4.97 -2.33 -10.67
C ILE A 155 5.43 -3.28 -11.77
N ASN A 156 6.46 -4.11 -11.54
CA ASN A 156 6.97 -5.06 -12.52
C ASN A 156 5.92 -6.11 -12.94
N LYS A 157 5.11 -6.58 -11.99
CA LYS A 157 3.99 -7.48 -12.26
C LYS A 157 2.97 -6.82 -13.19
N GLU A 158 2.65 -5.55 -12.93
CA GLU A 158 1.68 -4.78 -13.70
C GLU A 158 2.17 -4.45 -15.12
N ILE A 159 3.41 -4.00 -15.27
CA ILE A 159 3.97 -3.70 -16.61
C ILE A 159 4.15 -4.94 -17.46
N SER A 160 4.38 -6.09 -16.86
CA SER A 160 4.52 -7.37 -17.57
C SER A 160 3.19 -7.91 -18.11
N ALA A 161 2.08 -7.49 -17.52
CA ALA A 161 0.73 -7.90 -17.92
C ALA A 161 0.24 -7.20 -19.20
N SER A 162 0.84 -6.08 -19.61
CA SER A 162 0.34 -5.26 -20.72
C SER A 162 1.46 -4.99 -21.74
N PRO A 163 1.24 -5.29 -23.02
CA PRO A 163 2.25 -5.04 -24.07
C PRO A 163 2.35 -3.54 -24.38
N GLY A 164 3.55 -3.08 -24.79
CA GLY A 164 3.82 -1.72 -25.24
C GLY A 164 5.03 -1.11 -24.57
N ALA A 165 5.53 0.02 -25.10
CA ALA A 165 6.67 0.69 -24.49
C ALA A 165 6.28 1.35 -23.15
N ILE A 166 7.24 1.36 -22.25
CA ILE A 166 7.12 1.89 -20.88
C ILE A 166 8.01 3.12 -20.79
N LEU A 167 7.48 4.20 -20.25
CA LEU A 167 8.24 5.39 -19.88
C LEU A 167 8.39 5.42 -18.35
N VAL A 168 9.61 5.43 -17.85
CA VAL A 168 9.94 5.60 -16.44
C VAL A 168 10.41 7.03 -16.20
N ILE A 169 9.68 7.78 -15.40
CA ILE A 169 10.04 9.12 -14.96
C ILE A 169 10.56 9.00 -13.52
N PHE A 170 11.72 9.54 -13.24
CA PHE A 170 12.34 9.38 -11.92
C PHE A 170 13.04 10.63 -11.42
N SER A 171 13.03 10.82 -10.12
CA SER A 171 13.84 11.81 -9.41
C SER A 171 15.19 11.19 -9.03
N GLU A 172 16.23 12.00 -8.85
CA GLU A 172 17.61 11.55 -8.61
C GLU A 172 17.74 10.52 -7.50
N GLU A 173 17.00 10.69 -6.40
CA GLU A 173 17.05 9.80 -5.24
C GLU A 173 16.63 8.36 -5.55
N TYR A 174 15.81 8.17 -6.61
CA TYR A 174 15.34 6.84 -7.06
C TYR A 174 16.11 6.30 -8.27
N ALA A 175 17.16 6.99 -8.70
CA ALA A 175 17.96 6.57 -9.88
C ALA A 175 18.49 5.15 -9.76
N SER A 176 18.92 4.75 -8.55
CA SER A 176 19.40 3.39 -8.28
C SER A 176 18.34 2.31 -8.44
N MET A 177 17.06 2.66 -8.32
CA MET A 177 15.94 1.72 -8.40
C MET A 177 15.51 1.41 -9.84
N ILE A 178 15.88 2.24 -10.81
CA ILE A 178 15.51 2.06 -12.22
C ILE A 178 15.97 0.69 -12.75
N LYS A 179 17.16 0.24 -12.34
CA LYS A 179 17.69 -1.08 -12.71
C LYS A 179 16.81 -2.25 -12.28
N ASN A 180 15.94 -2.02 -11.31
CA ASN A 180 15.01 -3.01 -10.78
C ASN A 180 13.66 -3.02 -11.53
N ILE A 181 13.39 -1.99 -12.36
CA ILE A 181 12.25 -2.00 -13.29
C ILE A 181 12.58 -2.92 -14.47
N LYS A 182 11.84 -4.00 -14.61
CA LYS A 182 12.09 -5.06 -15.60
C LYS A 182 10.81 -5.39 -16.36
N SER A 183 10.94 -5.52 -17.68
CA SER A 183 9.89 -6.08 -18.51
C SER A 183 10.52 -7.04 -19.51
N THR A 184 9.91 -8.21 -19.70
CA THR A 184 10.37 -9.21 -20.68
C THR A 184 9.93 -8.88 -22.09
N ASN A 185 8.82 -8.16 -22.26
CA ASN A 185 8.13 -7.99 -23.53
C ASN A 185 8.03 -6.53 -23.99
N SER A 186 8.60 -5.59 -23.23
CA SER A 186 8.40 -4.16 -23.48
C SER A 186 9.71 -3.40 -23.46
N LYS A 187 9.83 -2.41 -24.35
CA LYS A 187 10.94 -1.47 -24.34
C LYS A 187 10.74 -0.45 -23.21
N ILE A 188 11.76 -0.27 -22.39
CA ILE A 188 11.76 0.69 -21.30
C ILE A 188 12.57 1.92 -21.70
N TYR A 189 11.96 3.10 -21.58
CA TYR A 189 12.62 4.40 -21.68
C TYR A 189 12.65 5.01 -20.29
N SER A 190 13.77 5.54 -19.87
CA SER A 190 13.89 6.24 -18.58
C SER A 190 14.29 7.69 -18.80
N VAL A 191 13.62 8.61 -18.11
CA VAL A 191 13.89 10.05 -18.16
C VAL A 191 13.92 10.59 -16.74
N LYS A 192 15.02 11.27 -16.41
CA LYS A 192 15.15 11.96 -15.14
C LYS A 192 14.30 13.22 -15.16
N TYR A 193 13.57 13.45 -14.08
CA TYR A 193 12.92 14.73 -13.85
C TYR A 193 13.92 15.71 -13.18
N ASP A 194 14.26 16.76 -13.89
CA ASP A 194 15.19 17.81 -13.44
C ASP A 194 14.71 19.23 -13.80
N SER A 195 13.45 19.35 -14.24
CA SER A 195 12.84 20.61 -14.62
C SER A 195 12.07 21.25 -13.47
N SER A 196 12.00 22.59 -13.46
CA SER A 196 11.09 23.33 -12.57
C SER A 196 9.67 23.45 -13.12
N ASN A 197 9.43 23.07 -14.38
CA ASN A 197 8.15 23.21 -15.09
C ASN A 197 7.60 21.86 -15.50
N PHE A 198 6.64 21.34 -14.75
CA PHE A 198 6.00 20.05 -15.00
C PHE A 198 5.27 20.00 -16.34
N GLN A 199 4.62 21.09 -16.76
CA GLN A 199 3.86 21.13 -18.02
C GLN A 199 4.79 21.06 -19.23
N GLU A 200 5.88 21.81 -19.21
CA GLU A 200 6.87 21.81 -20.28
C GLU A 200 7.55 20.45 -20.39
N PHE A 201 8.02 19.92 -19.25
CA PHE A 201 8.63 18.59 -19.18
C PHE A 201 7.68 17.50 -19.70
N SER A 202 6.43 17.47 -19.25
CA SER A 202 5.44 16.51 -19.71
C SER A 202 5.17 16.61 -21.20
N GLY A 203 5.06 17.82 -21.72
CA GLY A 203 4.89 18.06 -23.16
C GLY A 203 6.08 17.58 -24.00
N GLU A 204 7.30 17.73 -23.49
CA GLU A 204 8.52 17.28 -24.14
C GLU A 204 8.59 15.75 -24.19
N ILE A 205 8.54 15.08 -23.03
CA ILE A 205 8.70 13.61 -22.95
C ILE A 205 7.58 12.84 -23.66
N LEU A 206 6.37 13.43 -23.72
CA LEU A 206 5.23 12.89 -24.46
C LEU A 206 5.25 13.26 -25.94
N GLY A 207 6.24 14.02 -26.42
CA GLY A 207 6.43 14.34 -27.84
C GLY A 207 5.46 15.41 -28.39
N ILE A 208 4.77 16.15 -27.54
CA ILE A 208 3.86 17.23 -27.94
C ILE A 208 4.61 18.33 -28.72
N ASN A 209 5.80 18.70 -28.27
CA ASN A 209 6.63 19.70 -28.92
C ASN A 209 7.10 19.23 -30.31
N PHE A 210 7.40 17.95 -30.48
CA PHE A 210 7.70 17.37 -31.80
C PHE A 210 6.49 17.42 -32.73
N SER A 211 5.31 17.11 -32.23
CA SER A 211 4.07 17.19 -33.00
C SER A 211 3.79 18.63 -33.47
N LYS A 212 3.96 19.63 -32.59
CA LYS A 212 3.83 21.05 -32.94
C LYS A 212 4.86 21.49 -33.98
N SER A 213 6.12 21.13 -33.81
CA SER A 213 7.20 21.46 -34.72
C SER A 213 6.99 20.85 -36.11
N ARG A 214 6.53 19.59 -36.15
CA ARG A 214 6.19 18.91 -37.40
C ARG A 214 5.04 19.63 -38.13
N TYR A 215 3.98 20.00 -37.42
CA TYR A 215 2.88 20.76 -37.97
C TYR A 215 3.37 22.09 -38.55
N LYS A 216 4.17 22.87 -37.82
CA LYS A 216 4.72 24.15 -38.28
C LYS A 216 5.54 23.98 -39.60
N ARG A 217 6.32 22.91 -39.72
CA ARG A 217 7.06 22.65 -40.97
C ARG A 217 6.11 22.35 -42.13
N ILE A 218 5.08 21.53 -41.91
CA ILE A 218 4.10 21.17 -42.98
C ILE A 218 3.29 22.41 -43.37
N SER A 219 2.82 23.24 -42.44
CA SER A 219 2.07 24.45 -42.77
C SER A 219 2.90 25.48 -43.50
N ASN A 220 4.21 25.57 -43.26
CA ASN A 220 5.11 26.44 -44.00
C ASN A 220 5.30 25.98 -45.46
N LEU A 221 5.18 24.66 -45.74
CA LEU A 221 5.28 24.11 -47.10
C LEU A 221 4.00 24.34 -47.91
N ASN A 222 2.86 24.45 -47.26
CA ASN A 222 1.56 24.66 -47.90
C ASN A 222 0.71 25.69 -47.11
N PRO A 223 1.04 26.99 -47.21
CA PRO A 223 0.41 28.03 -46.37
C PRO A 223 -1.06 28.24 -46.70
N ASN A 224 -1.52 27.86 -47.87
CA ASN A 224 -2.92 28.04 -48.30
C ASN A 224 -3.87 26.93 -47.82
N GLN A 225 -3.35 25.87 -47.25
CA GLN A 225 -4.15 24.76 -46.75
C GLN A 225 -4.42 24.92 -45.24
N ILE A 226 -5.66 25.24 -44.90
CA ILE A 226 -6.12 25.25 -43.53
C ILE A 226 -6.22 23.81 -43.01
N MET A 227 -5.28 23.40 -42.14
CA MET A 227 -5.29 22.10 -41.50
C MET A 227 -5.81 22.22 -40.07
N ASN A 228 -6.79 21.41 -39.74
CA ASN A 228 -7.21 21.26 -38.34
C ASN A 228 -6.15 20.47 -37.58
N PHE A 229 -5.34 21.13 -36.75
CA PHE A 229 -4.23 20.54 -36.05
C PHE A 229 -4.56 20.38 -34.55
N LYS A 230 -4.41 19.14 -34.09
CA LYS A 230 -4.38 18.81 -32.66
C LYS A 230 -3.04 18.13 -32.35
N PRO A 231 -2.24 18.68 -31.42
CA PRO A 231 -1.00 18.02 -31.00
C PRO A 231 -1.29 16.61 -30.52
N ARG A 232 -0.40 15.67 -30.91
CA ARG A 232 -0.54 14.27 -30.54
C ARG A 232 0.63 13.86 -29.65
N SER A 233 0.31 13.17 -28.57
CA SER A 233 1.30 12.50 -27.75
C SER A 233 1.80 11.21 -28.42
N ARG A 234 2.91 10.68 -27.92
CA ARG A 234 3.55 9.45 -28.39
C ARG A 234 2.57 8.26 -28.29
N SER A 235 2.37 7.55 -29.37
CA SER A 235 1.47 6.39 -29.44
C SER A 235 2.17 5.06 -29.10
N ASP A 236 3.49 5.03 -29.09
CA ASP A 236 4.30 3.86 -28.75
C ASP A 236 4.31 3.56 -27.24
N ILE A 237 4.22 4.58 -26.40
CA ILE A 237 4.12 4.44 -24.95
C ILE A 237 2.70 4.00 -24.57
N LYS A 238 2.60 3.02 -23.66
CA LYS A 238 1.34 2.55 -23.10
C LYS A 238 1.26 2.76 -21.59
N GLN A 239 2.40 2.72 -20.93
CA GLN A 239 2.47 2.83 -19.48
C GLN A 239 3.53 3.87 -19.09
N ILE A 240 3.23 4.63 -18.03
CA ILE A 240 4.14 5.59 -17.42
C ILE A 240 4.32 5.20 -15.97
N VAL A 241 5.55 4.84 -15.62
CA VAL A 241 5.95 4.54 -14.23
C VAL A 241 6.59 5.78 -13.64
N MET A 242 6.17 6.16 -12.45
CA MET A 242 6.68 7.35 -11.76
C MET A 242 7.39 6.94 -10.47
N LEU A 243 8.70 7.20 -10.41
CA LEU A 243 9.56 7.06 -9.24
C LEU A 243 9.99 8.48 -8.82
N LEU A 244 9.08 9.21 -8.22
CA LEU A 244 9.23 10.63 -7.93
C LEU A 244 9.26 10.89 -6.42
N ARG A 245 9.76 12.05 -6.02
CA ARG A 245 9.62 12.52 -4.65
C ARG A 245 8.14 12.76 -4.33
N PRO A 246 7.70 12.58 -3.08
CA PRO A 246 6.29 12.67 -2.71
C PRO A 246 5.59 13.93 -3.24
N GLN A 247 6.21 15.10 -3.05
CA GLN A 247 5.64 16.39 -3.44
C GLN A 247 5.54 16.60 -4.96
N GLU A 248 6.31 15.84 -5.77
CA GLU A 248 6.32 16.01 -7.22
C GLU A 248 5.10 15.38 -7.91
N TYR A 249 4.47 14.38 -7.28
CA TYR A 249 3.31 13.69 -7.86
C TYR A 249 2.12 14.61 -8.08
N LYS A 250 1.86 15.54 -7.14
CA LYS A 250 0.72 16.48 -7.20
C LYS A 250 0.71 17.36 -8.45
N ALA A 251 1.88 17.65 -8.99
CA ALA A 251 2.00 18.45 -10.20
C ALA A 251 2.27 17.60 -11.45
N MET A 252 3.03 16.50 -11.33
CA MET A 252 3.39 15.65 -12.46
C MET A 252 2.19 14.92 -13.04
N ILE A 253 1.35 14.30 -12.21
CA ILE A 253 0.20 13.52 -12.70
C ILE A 253 -0.79 14.38 -13.48
N PRO A 254 -1.26 15.54 -12.98
CA PRO A 254 -2.13 16.43 -13.75
C PRO A 254 -1.47 16.91 -15.05
N SER A 255 -0.16 17.20 -15.02
CA SER A 255 0.57 17.65 -16.21
C SER A 255 0.65 16.59 -17.30
N LEU A 256 0.92 15.34 -16.92
CA LEU A 256 0.92 14.20 -17.84
C LEU A 256 -0.49 13.94 -18.42
N ARG A 257 -1.51 14.02 -17.57
CA ARG A 257 -2.91 13.85 -18.01
C ARG A 257 -3.37 14.95 -18.95
N TYR A 258 -2.93 16.19 -18.73
CA TYR A 258 -3.24 17.31 -19.63
C TYR A 258 -2.77 17.04 -21.06
N HIS A 259 -1.60 16.45 -21.23
CA HIS A 259 -1.02 16.15 -22.55
C HIS A 259 -1.40 14.78 -23.09
N GLY A 260 -1.55 13.79 -22.24
CA GLY A 260 -1.72 12.38 -22.60
C GLY A 260 -3.16 11.86 -22.44
N GLY A 261 -3.97 12.50 -21.59
CA GLY A 261 -5.31 12.01 -21.27
C GLY A 261 -5.29 10.59 -20.72
N ASN A 262 -6.30 9.81 -21.11
CA ASN A 262 -6.48 8.43 -20.67
C ASN A 262 -5.80 7.39 -21.57
N GLN A 263 -4.90 7.80 -22.50
CA GLN A 263 -4.24 6.84 -23.38
C GLN A 263 -3.11 6.08 -22.70
N PHE A 264 -2.62 6.57 -21.56
CA PHE A 264 -1.55 5.95 -20.78
C PHE A 264 -2.08 5.37 -19.48
N LYS A 265 -1.52 4.24 -19.06
CA LYS A 265 -1.69 3.75 -17.70
C LYS A 265 -0.60 4.35 -16.82
N TYR A 266 -1.00 5.10 -15.81
CA TYR A 266 -0.09 5.77 -14.87
C TYR A 266 0.11 4.88 -13.65
N LEU A 267 1.37 4.54 -13.32
CA LEU A 267 1.75 3.66 -12.22
C LEU A 267 2.62 4.44 -11.24
N ASN A 268 2.12 4.64 -10.04
CA ASN A 268 2.81 5.37 -8.98
C ASN A 268 3.62 4.41 -8.12
N PHE A 269 4.79 4.86 -7.70
CA PHE A 269 5.57 4.21 -6.68
C PHE A 269 5.03 4.52 -5.29
N ILE A 270 5.40 3.75 -4.27
CA ILE A 270 4.91 3.90 -2.90
C ILE A 270 5.18 5.29 -2.29
N SER A 271 6.22 5.99 -2.75
CA SER A 271 6.51 7.36 -2.32
C SER A 271 5.37 8.34 -2.60
N SER A 272 4.50 8.05 -3.57
CA SER A 272 3.31 8.86 -3.85
C SER A 272 2.34 8.97 -2.67
N LEU A 273 2.41 8.05 -1.72
CA LEU A 273 1.56 8.02 -0.53
C LEU A 273 2.16 8.78 0.66
N GLN A 274 3.47 9.11 0.64
CA GLN A 274 4.17 9.58 1.83
C GLN A 274 3.83 11.03 2.24
N ASP A 275 3.60 11.93 1.29
CA ASP A 275 3.33 13.36 1.57
C ASP A 275 1.82 13.68 1.63
N LEU A 276 1.00 12.68 1.90
CA LEU A 276 -0.44 12.85 2.01
C LEU A 276 -0.83 12.97 3.49
N ASN A 277 -1.31 14.16 3.86
CA ASN A 277 -1.74 14.45 5.23
C ASN A 277 -3.15 13.89 5.52
N ASN A 278 -3.93 13.65 4.48
CA ASN A 278 -5.19 12.96 4.55
C ASN A 278 -5.44 12.15 3.27
N PRO A 279 -6.28 11.10 3.33
CA PRO A 279 -6.57 10.23 2.19
C PRO A 279 -7.22 10.95 0.99
N LEU A 280 -8.02 12.00 1.20
CA LEU A 280 -8.71 12.71 0.11
C LEU A 280 -7.74 13.36 -0.88
N GLN A 281 -6.50 13.65 -0.45
CA GLN A 281 -5.45 14.15 -1.35
C GLN A 281 -5.06 13.15 -2.44
N LEU A 282 -5.42 11.86 -2.32
CA LEU A 282 -5.28 10.89 -3.40
C LEU A 282 -6.11 11.27 -4.65
N LEU A 283 -7.17 12.06 -4.51
CA LEU A 283 -7.95 12.53 -5.67
C LEU A 283 -7.13 13.40 -6.63
N ASP A 284 -6.05 14.03 -6.16
CA ASP A 284 -5.09 14.73 -7.03
C ASP A 284 -4.41 13.75 -8.02
N TYR A 285 -4.43 12.46 -7.71
CA TYR A 285 -3.84 11.37 -8.50
C TYR A 285 -4.88 10.52 -9.24
N GLU A 286 -6.10 11.04 -9.39
CA GLU A 286 -7.21 10.33 -10.05
C GLU A 286 -6.78 9.73 -11.41
N ASP A 287 -7.32 8.56 -11.74
CA ASP A 287 -6.99 7.74 -12.92
C ASP A 287 -5.56 7.19 -12.97
N SER A 288 -4.75 7.37 -11.93
CA SER A 288 -3.50 6.64 -11.76
C SER A 288 -3.68 5.40 -10.88
N HIS A 289 -2.64 4.57 -10.79
CA HIS A 289 -2.62 3.38 -9.94
C HIS A 289 -1.54 3.54 -8.89
N ALA A 290 -1.88 3.29 -7.62
CA ALA A 290 -0.96 3.37 -6.50
C ALA A 290 -0.93 2.06 -5.70
N PRO A 291 0.16 1.78 -4.98
CA PRO A 291 0.30 0.59 -4.14
C PRO A 291 -0.54 0.74 -2.86
N ILE A 292 -1.83 0.45 -2.98
CA ILE A 292 -2.82 0.56 -1.91
C ILE A 292 -3.26 -0.85 -1.52
N SER A 293 -3.01 -1.23 -0.26
CA SER A 293 -3.50 -2.51 0.28
C SER A 293 -5.03 -2.47 0.47
N THR A 294 -5.66 -3.64 0.51
CA THR A 294 -7.09 -3.74 0.84
C THR A 294 -7.40 -3.13 2.21
N PHE A 295 -6.50 -3.31 3.18
CA PHE A 295 -6.65 -2.71 4.51
C PHE A 295 -6.56 -1.18 4.45
N LEU A 296 -5.57 -0.64 3.73
CA LEU A 296 -5.42 0.80 3.53
C LEU A 296 -6.63 1.40 2.81
N SER A 297 -7.15 0.72 1.80
CA SER A 297 -8.36 1.15 1.08
C SER A 297 -9.56 1.31 2.02
N ARG A 298 -9.80 0.36 2.92
CA ARG A 298 -10.86 0.45 3.94
C ARG A 298 -10.60 1.59 4.93
N LYS A 299 -9.34 1.81 5.31
CA LYS A 299 -8.98 2.90 6.22
C LYS A 299 -9.23 4.27 5.58
N ILE A 300 -8.89 4.42 4.30
CA ILE A 300 -9.16 5.62 3.49
C ILE A 300 -10.66 5.98 3.53
N GLN A 301 -11.54 4.98 3.49
CA GLN A 301 -12.99 5.18 3.52
C GLN A 301 -13.52 5.67 4.88
N ASN A 302 -12.80 5.42 5.96
CA ASN A 302 -13.31 5.60 7.32
C ASN A 302 -12.64 6.73 8.12
N ASP A 303 -11.52 7.29 7.66
CA ASP A 303 -10.72 8.24 8.44
C ASP A 303 -9.99 9.27 7.57
N ASP A 304 -10.39 10.53 7.70
CA ASP A 304 -9.86 11.65 6.91
C ASP A 304 -8.61 12.32 7.56
N SER A 305 -8.20 11.91 8.76
CA SER A 305 -7.27 12.68 9.58
C SER A 305 -5.86 12.08 9.71
N THR A 306 -5.62 10.88 9.18
CA THR A 306 -4.34 10.17 9.37
C THR A 306 -3.38 10.44 8.22
N SER A 307 -2.14 10.85 8.54
CA SER A 307 -1.04 10.90 7.57
C SER A 307 -0.80 9.50 7.00
N MET A 308 -0.75 9.41 5.68
CA MET A 308 -0.53 8.15 4.97
C MET A 308 0.87 7.57 5.25
N GLU A 309 1.89 8.41 5.40
CA GLU A 309 3.23 7.97 5.76
C GLU A 309 3.26 7.31 7.13
N SER A 310 2.70 8.00 8.14
CA SER A 310 2.61 7.44 9.49
C SER A 310 1.81 6.14 9.52
N PHE A 311 0.76 6.03 8.71
CA PHE A 311 0.00 4.80 8.56
C PHE A 311 0.83 3.65 7.97
N LEU A 312 1.62 3.93 6.94
CA LEU A 312 2.51 2.93 6.34
C LEU A 312 3.62 2.50 7.32
N GLU A 313 4.25 3.44 8.02
CA GLU A 313 5.25 3.15 9.05
C GLU A 313 4.65 2.27 10.17
N TYR A 314 3.48 2.66 10.69
CA TYR A 314 2.78 1.88 11.71
C TYR A 314 2.38 0.49 11.19
N GLY A 315 1.99 0.40 9.92
CA GLY A 315 1.71 -0.85 9.24
C GLY A 315 2.92 -1.78 9.21
N VAL A 316 4.07 -1.29 8.80
CA VAL A 316 5.32 -2.07 8.76
C VAL A 316 5.73 -2.54 10.16
N LEU A 317 5.58 -1.69 11.19
CA LEU A 317 5.86 -2.06 12.59
C LEU A 317 4.90 -3.16 13.08
N SER A 318 3.63 -3.05 12.77
CA SER A 318 2.62 -4.04 13.16
C SER A 318 2.89 -5.40 12.50
N GLU A 319 3.33 -5.40 11.26
CA GLU A 319 3.71 -6.60 10.50
C GLU A 319 4.99 -7.25 11.06
N TRP A 320 5.96 -6.43 11.49
CA TRP A 320 7.13 -6.91 12.21
C TRP A 320 6.74 -7.57 13.53
N LEU A 321 5.90 -6.91 14.35
CA LEU A 321 5.42 -7.47 15.61
C LEU A 321 4.71 -8.80 15.41
N LEU A 322 3.84 -8.88 14.40
CA LEU A 322 3.14 -10.11 14.03
C LEU A 322 4.11 -11.22 13.66
N ASN A 323 5.18 -10.91 12.93
CA ASN A 323 6.23 -11.85 12.61
C ASN A 323 6.92 -12.42 13.87
N GLN A 324 7.24 -11.58 14.85
CA GLN A 324 7.82 -12.02 16.13
C GLN A 324 6.86 -12.94 16.89
N VAL A 325 5.58 -12.57 16.94
CA VAL A 325 4.53 -13.38 17.57
C VAL A 325 4.40 -14.75 16.89
N PHE A 326 4.37 -14.79 15.57
CA PHE A 326 4.28 -16.05 14.82
C PHE A 326 5.48 -16.96 15.05
N LYS A 327 6.68 -16.40 15.00
CA LYS A 327 7.93 -17.11 15.27
C LYS A 327 7.91 -17.75 16.64
N GLU A 328 7.56 -16.98 17.66
CA GLU A 328 7.49 -17.47 19.04
C GLU A 328 6.36 -18.45 19.32
N ALA A 329 5.20 -18.29 18.68
CA ALA A 329 4.06 -19.21 18.80
C ALA A 329 4.28 -20.52 18.01
N GLY A 330 5.37 -20.66 17.24
CA GLY A 330 5.65 -21.84 16.43
C GLY A 330 4.66 -22.01 15.27
N VAL A 331 4.15 -20.90 14.73
CA VAL A 331 3.38 -20.90 13.49
C VAL A 331 4.32 -21.30 12.35
N GLN A 332 3.90 -22.24 11.50
CA GLN A 332 4.75 -22.69 10.38
C GLN A 332 4.54 -21.86 9.12
N SER A 333 3.29 -21.57 8.81
CA SER A 333 2.90 -20.74 7.68
C SER A 333 1.58 -20.02 7.98
N ALA A 334 1.46 -18.82 7.43
CA ALA A 334 0.22 -18.05 7.49
C ALA A 334 0.15 -17.10 6.29
N THR A 335 -1.06 -16.80 5.84
CA THR A 335 -1.33 -15.69 4.93
C THR A 335 -2.14 -14.66 5.71
N VAL A 336 -1.69 -13.42 5.70
CA VAL A 336 -2.29 -12.33 6.48
C VAL A 336 -2.46 -11.11 5.58
N ASN A 337 -3.63 -10.51 5.61
CA ASN A 337 -3.84 -9.20 4.98
C ASN A 337 -3.30 -8.13 5.94
N GLY A 338 -2.08 -7.71 5.70
CA GLY A 338 -1.40 -6.66 6.46
C GLY A 338 -1.79 -5.26 6.00
N ALA A 339 -1.38 -4.27 6.80
CA ALA A 339 -1.62 -2.86 6.49
C ALA A 339 -0.95 -2.42 5.17
N THR A 340 0.20 -3.01 4.83
CA THR A 340 0.97 -2.63 3.64
C THR A 340 0.77 -3.58 2.46
N GLY A 341 0.13 -4.74 2.64
CA GLY A 341 -0.12 -5.73 1.60
C GLY A 341 -0.47 -7.10 2.17
N THR A 342 -0.62 -8.09 1.31
CA THR A 342 -0.81 -9.49 1.73
C THR A 342 0.54 -10.11 2.06
N ILE A 343 0.70 -10.58 3.29
CA ILE A 343 1.93 -11.16 3.80
C ILE A 343 1.82 -12.68 3.78
N PHE A 344 2.82 -13.33 3.20
CA PHE A 344 2.99 -14.77 3.24
C PHE A 344 4.11 -15.11 4.23
N TYR A 345 3.69 -15.49 5.43
CA TYR A 345 4.60 -15.92 6.48
C TYR A 345 5.05 -17.37 6.28
N ASN A 346 6.36 -17.59 6.47
CA ASN A 346 6.94 -18.93 6.46
C ASN A 346 8.09 -19.00 7.49
N SER A 347 7.99 -19.91 8.46
CA SER A 347 8.98 -20.08 9.51
C SER A 347 10.37 -20.55 9.03
N SER A 348 10.46 -21.14 7.84
CA SER A 348 11.71 -21.65 7.25
C SER A 348 12.40 -20.67 6.30
N SER A 349 11.77 -19.55 5.98
CA SER A 349 12.30 -18.53 5.06
C SER A 349 11.89 -17.13 5.50
N CYS A 350 12.40 -16.11 4.81
CA CYS A 350 11.87 -14.76 5.01
C CYS A 350 10.45 -14.62 4.45
N ASN A 351 9.66 -13.73 5.04
CA ASN A 351 8.31 -13.44 4.62
C ASN A 351 8.31 -12.62 3.32
N THR A 352 7.37 -12.91 2.45
CA THR A 352 7.12 -12.12 1.25
C THR A 352 5.85 -11.30 1.42
N ARG A 353 5.82 -10.13 0.79
CA ARG A 353 4.67 -9.25 0.76
C ARG A 353 4.22 -9.07 -0.68
N GLU A 354 2.93 -9.22 -0.92
CA GLU A 354 2.30 -8.90 -2.19
C GLU A 354 1.50 -7.62 -2.06
N ILE A 355 1.89 -6.61 -2.85
CA ILE A 355 1.21 -5.32 -2.93
C ILE A 355 0.42 -5.29 -4.23
N SER A 356 -0.83 -4.84 -4.18
CA SER A 356 -1.65 -4.58 -5.36
C SER A 356 -1.59 -3.11 -5.74
N LEU A 357 -1.53 -2.82 -7.04
CA LEU A 357 -1.72 -1.48 -7.57
C LEU A 357 -3.21 -1.26 -7.80
N GLN A 358 -3.83 -0.40 -6.99
CA GLN A 358 -5.24 -0.05 -7.13
C GLN A 358 -5.39 1.23 -7.93
N LYS A 359 -6.42 1.28 -8.78
CA LYS A 359 -6.78 2.50 -9.50
C LYS A 359 -7.37 3.51 -8.51
N ILE A 360 -6.85 4.73 -8.54
CA ILE A 360 -7.38 5.83 -7.77
C ILE A 360 -8.57 6.43 -8.53
N SER A 361 -9.74 6.40 -7.92
CA SER A 361 -10.97 6.98 -8.44
C SER A 361 -11.83 7.46 -7.28
N SER A 362 -12.87 8.23 -7.57
CA SER A 362 -13.86 8.64 -6.56
C SER A 362 -14.50 7.45 -5.84
N ASP A 363 -14.61 6.28 -6.51
CA ASP A 363 -15.16 5.06 -5.92
C ASP A 363 -14.31 4.50 -4.77
N LEU A 364 -13.03 4.86 -4.70
CA LEU A 364 -12.16 4.48 -3.59
C LEU A 364 -12.63 5.09 -2.26
N PHE A 365 -13.38 6.18 -2.30
CA PHE A 365 -13.86 6.95 -1.14
C PHE A 365 -15.37 6.78 -0.89
N SER A 366 -16.09 6.12 -1.79
CA SER A 366 -17.51 5.82 -1.62
C SER A 366 -17.67 4.55 -0.78
N THR A 367 -18.43 4.65 0.29
CA THR A 367 -18.86 3.54 1.15
C THR A 367 -19.94 2.69 0.50
#